data_dc2f20eb0a050dd44aeb7ae3502e00a3
#
_entry.id   dc2f20eb0a050dd44aeb7ae3502e00a3
#
_cell.length_a   1.000
_cell.length_b   1.000
_cell.length_c   1.000
_cell.angle_alpha   90.00
_cell.angle_beta   90.00
_cell.angle_gamma   90.00
#
_symmetry.space_group_name_H-M   'P 1'
#
loop_
_entity.id
_entity.type
_entity.pdbx_description
1 polymer ?
#
loop_
_entity_poly.entity_id
_entity_poly.type
_entity_poly.pdbx_seq_one_letter_code
_entity_poly.pdbx_strand_id
1 'polypeptide(L)'
;MHFMRSWSCFFLLNLMIHSLGAQTTAPVQSMPRPKLVVGIVVDQMRWDYLYRYAGRYSNAGFKRLLKEGFSCENTMIPYAQTVTAAGHSCVYTGTVPALHGIMGNEWFDKKLNREVYCVEDKTVKLVGVPSGEPMSPANLWTTTICDELRLATNFQSKVIGIAIKDRGGILPAGHSANAVYWYDGASGKWISSTYYLNELPSWVNQFNAKNWADSFYRKD
;
A
#
# COMPACT_ATOMS: atom_id res chain seq x y z
N MET A 1 -37.77 61.61 -20.38
CA MET A 1 -36.33 61.25 -20.31
C MET A 1 -36.05 60.00 -19.46
N HIS A 2 -36.99 59.07 -19.29
CA HIS A 2 -36.81 57.85 -18.46
C HIS A 2 -36.81 56.52 -19.25
N PHE A 3 -37.14 56.54 -20.53
CA PHE A 3 -37.24 55.30 -21.34
C PHE A 3 -35.89 54.79 -21.93
N MET A 4 -34.91 55.62 -22.05
CA MET A 4 -33.59 55.24 -22.67
C MET A 4 -32.62 54.55 -21.68
N ARG A 5 -32.83 54.68 -20.36
CA ARG A 5 -31.92 54.05 -19.36
C ARG A 5 -32.16 52.56 -19.14
N SER A 6 -33.38 52.09 -19.41
CA SER A 6 -33.75 50.69 -19.20
C SER A 6 -33.17 49.73 -20.26
N TRP A 7 -32.99 50.20 -21.50
CA TRP A 7 -32.48 49.37 -22.60
C TRP A 7 -30.97 49.15 -22.54
N SER A 8 -30.21 50.07 -21.97
CA SER A 8 -28.75 49.93 -21.81
C SER A 8 -28.37 48.86 -20.78
N CYS A 9 -29.19 48.69 -19.71
CA CYS A 9 -28.96 47.63 -18.74
C CYS A 9 -29.29 46.24 -19.30
N PHE A 10 -30.29 46.11 -20.16
CA PHE A 10 -30.63 44.84 -20.81
C PHE A 10 -29.59 44.38 -21.81
N PHE A 11 -28.96 45.33 -22.52
CA PHE A 11 -27.87 45.01 -23.49
C PHE A 11 -26.58 44.57 -22.78
N LEU A 12 -26.25 45.21 -21.65
CA LEU A 12 -25.08 44.86 -20.87
C LEU A 12 -25.26 43.50 -20.16
N LEU A 13 -26.46 43.18 -19.71
CA LEU A 13 -26.78 41.89 -19.10
C LEU A 13 -26.71 40.73 -20.11
N ASN A 14 -27.14 40.94 -21.36
CA ASN A 14 -27.01 39.93 -22.42
C ASN A 14 -25.55 39.73 -22.89
N LEU A 15 -24.70 40.76 -22.88
CA LEU A 15 -23.28 40.59 -23.16
C LEU A 15 -22.54 39.78 -22.06
N MET A 16 -22.94 39.90 -20.79
CA MET A 16 -22.35 39.11 -19.71
C MET A 16 -22.78 37.64 -19.73
N ILE A 17 -23.96 37.33 -20.21
CA ILE A 17 -24.44 35.94 -20.29
C ILE A 17 -23.73 35.15 -21.40
N HIS A 18 -23.29 35.81 -22.46
CA HIS A 18 -22.57 35.14 -23.56
C HIS A 18 -21.09 34.88 -23.29
N SER A 19 -20.51 35.47 -22.24
CA SER A 19 -19.13 35.23 -21.86
C SER A 19 -18.95 34.04 -20.88
N LEU A 20 -20.06 33.45 -20.42
CA LEU A 20 -20.02 32.28 -19.51
C LEU A 20 -20.08 30.92 -20.23
N GLY A 21 -20.13 30.89 -21.51
CA GLY A 21 -20.35 29.65 -22.25
C GLY A 21 -19.22 29.33 -23.22
N ALA A 22 -18.11 28.83 -22.76
CA ALA A 22 -17.26 27.88 -23.46
C ALA A 22 -15.90 27.68 -22.74
N GLN A 23 -15.90 27.22 -21.52
CA GLN A 23 -14.77 26.38 -21.16
C GLN A 23 -15.06 24.98 -21.76
N THR A 24 -14.68 24.80 -23.01
CA THR A 24 -14.52 23.47 -23.58
C THR A 24 -13.43 22.80 -22.75
N THR A 25 -13.83 22.04 -21.76
CA THR A 25 -12.90 21.12 -21.12
C THR A 25 -12.36 20.23 -22.23
N ALA A 26 -11.10 20.40 -22.58
CA ALA A 26 -10.42 19.47 -23.46
C ALA A 26 -10.75 18.05 -22.95
N PRO A 27 -11.10 17.11 -23.85
CA PRO A 27 -11.39 15.76 -23.41
C PRO A 27 -10.19 15.25 -22.61
N VAL A 28 -10.41 14.98 -21.32
CA VAL A 28 -9.41 14.34 -20.49
C VAL A 28 -9.13 13.00 -21.19
N GLN A 29 -8.00 12.91 -21.84
CA GLN A 29 -7.58 11.69 -22.49
C GLN A 29 -7.38 10.66 -21.38
N SER A 30 -8.35 9.80 -21.20
CA SER A 30 -8.30 8.77 -20.17
C SER A 30 -7.12 7.85 -20.51
N MET A 31 -6.06 7.94 -19.72
CA MET A 31 -4.97 6.97 -19.85
C MET A 31 -5.52 5.58 -19.62
N PRO A 32 -5.12 4.59 -20.44
CA PRO A 32 -5.58 3.23 -20.26
C PRO A 32 -5.17 2.75 -18.85
N ARG A 33 -6.12 2.24 -18.10
CA ARG A 33 -5.87 1.73 -16.76
C ARG A 33 -4.95 0.50 -16.84
N PRO A 34 -3.90 0.41 -16.02
CA PRO A 34 -3.05 -0.78 -15.96
C PRO A 34 -3.88 -1.99 -15.53
N LYS A 35 -3.66 -3.14 -16.17
CA LYS A 35 -4.31 -4.40 -15.79
C LYS A 35 -3.68 -5.03 -14.55
N LEU A 36 -2.41 -4.75 -14.28
CA LEU A 36 -1.66 -5.23 -13.14
C LEU A 36 -0.75 -4.12 -12.63
N VAL A 37 -0.78 -3.91 -11.32
CA VAL A 37 0.18 -3.06 -10.60
C VAL A 37 0.93 -3.94 -9.60
N VAL A 38 2.26 -3.91 -9.64
CA VAL A 38 3.12 -4.64 -8.71
C VAL A 38 3.89 -3.64 -7.88
N GLY A 39 3.58 -3.55 -6.59
CA GLY A 39 4.33 -2.76 -5.62
C GLY A 39 5.42 -3.63 -4.97
N ILE A 40 6.68 -3.22 -5.10
CA ILE A 40 7.82 -3.92 -4.49
C ILE A 40 8.48 -2.98 -3.48
N VAL A 41 8.49 -3.39 -2.20
CA VAL A 41 9.21 -2.69 -1.14
C VAL A 41 10.37 -3.55 -0.69
N VAL A 42 11.57 -3.01 -0.78
CA VAL A 42 12.79 -3.66 -0.29
C VAL A 42 13.19 -3.00 1.02
N ASP A 43 12.78 -3.61 2.13
CA ASP A 43 13.05 -3.12 3.48
C ASP A 43 14.56 -3.07 3.74
N GLN A 44 15.04 -2.04 4.47
CA GLN A 44 16.44 -1.81 4.84
C GLN A 44 17.40 -1.61 3.65
N MET A 45 16.89 -1.45 2.43
CA MET A 45 17.71 -1.15 1.27
C MET A 45 18.12 0.33 1.26
N ARG A 46 19.41 0.59 1.39
CA ARG A 46 19.96 1.92 1.25
C ARG A 46 19.94 2.37 -0.22
N TRP A 47 19.64 3.65 -0.44
CA TRP A 47 19.62 4.24 -1.78
C TRP A 47 20.94 4.08 -2.54
N ASP A 48 22.09 4.23 -1.85
CA ASP A 48 23.41 4.11 -2.46
C ASP A 48 23.71 2.68 -2.99
N TYR A 49 22.98 1.66 -2.56
CA TYR A 49 23.17 0.29 -3.08
C TYR A 49 22.85 0.17 -4.57
N LEU A 50 21.92 0.99 -5.07
CA LEU A 50 21.60 1.05 -6.50
C LEU A 50 22.82 1.40 -7.35
N TYR A 51 23.70 2.26 -6.84
CA TYR A 51 24.91 2.75 -7.53
C TYR A 51 26.16 2.00 -7.10
N ARG A 52 26.33 1.75 -5.82
CA ARG A 52 27.48 1.05 -5.24
C ARG A 52 27.69 -0.34 -5.84
N TYR A 53 26.60 -1.06 -6.06
CA TYR A 53 26.61 -2.41 -6.60
C TYR A 53 26.21 -2.50 -8.08
N ALA A 54 26.15 -1.37 -8.78
CA ALA A 54 25.71 -1.31 -10.19
C ALA A 54 26.50 -2.27 -11.11
N GLY A 55 27.79 -2.47 -10.86
CA GLY A 55 28.63 -3.41 -11.62
C GLY A 55 28.25 -4.88 -11.43
N ARG A 56 27.51 -5.22 -10.37
CA ARG A 56 27.07 -6.58 -10.05
C ARG A 56 25.64 -6.90 -10.53
N TYR A 57 24.87 -5.87 -10.89
CA TYR A 57 23.51 -6.05 -11.38
C TYR A 57 23.53 -6.49 -12.85
N SER A 58 22.62 -7.41 -13.19
CA SER A 58 22.32 -7.72 -14.59
C SER A 58 21.67 -6.53 -15.30
N ASN A 59 21.53 -6.59 -16.61
CA ASN A 59 20.86 -5.54 -17.39
C ASN A 59 19.34 -5.46 -17.15
N ALA A 60 18.76 -6.49 -16.52
CA ALA A 60 17.39 -6.49 -16.02
C ALA A 60 17.29 -5.90 -14.60
N GLY A 61 16.13 -5.97 -13.95
CA GLY A 61 15.94 -5.54 -12.57
C GLY A 61 16.27 -4.07 -12.36
N PHE A 62 17.11 -3.76 -11.38
CA PHE A 62 17.42 -2.38 -10.99
C PHE A 62 17.98 -1.52 -12.14
N LYS A 63 18.87 -2.05 -12.96
CA LYS A 63 19.40 -1.28 -14.11
C LYS A 63 18.31 -0.92 -15.10
N ARG A 64 17.39 -1.85 -15.39
CA ARG A 64 16.27 -1.59 -16.26
C ARG A 64 15.32 -0.55 -15.67
N LEU A 65 14.97 -0.67 -14.39
CA LEU A 65 14.10 0.27 -13.70
C LEU A 65 14.67 1.69 -13.67
N LEU A 66 15.98 1.83 -13.40
CA LEU A 66 16.67 3.12 -13.43
C LEU A 66 16.74 3.73 -14.84
N LYS A 67 16.90 2.89 -15.89
CA LYS A 67 17.04 3.36 -17.27
C LYS A 67 15.69 3.69 -17.94
N GLU A 68 14.68 2.88 -17.70
CA GLU A 68 13.39 2.92 -18.41
C GLU A 68 12.24 3.48 -17.54
N GLY A 69 12.43 3.54 -16.23
CA GLY A 69 11.45 4.02 -15.26
C GLY A 69 11.67 5.47 -14.85
N PHE A 70 10.93 5.88 -13.85
CA PHE A 70 11.06 7.18 -13.20
C PHE A 70 11.70 7.01 -11.81
N SER A 71 12.70 7.81 -11.48
CA SER A 71 13.40 7.80 -10.17
C SER A 71 13.08 9.09 -9.41
N CYS A 72 12.59 8.95 -8.18
CA CYS A 72 12.36 10.06 -7.24
C CYS A 72 13.61 10.28 -6.40
N GLU A 73 14.57 11.07 -6.87
CA GLU A 73 15.89 11.19 -6.23
C GLU A 73 15.94 12.09 -4.99
N ASN A 74 14.97 13.00 -4.85
CA ASN A 74 14.85 13.91 -3.70
C ASN A 74 13.70 13.56 -2.76
N THR A 75 13.45 12.28 -2.55
CA THR A 75 12.41 11.82 -1.63
C THR A 75 12.94 11.84 -0.20
N MET A 76 12.40 12.73 0.62
CA MET A 76 12.76 12.87 2.03
C MET A 76 11.67 12.28 2.92
N ILE A 77 12.07 11.61 3.99
CA ILE A 77 11.17 11.05 5.00
C ILE A 77 10.95 12.13 6.07
N PRO A 78 9.70 12.65 6.24
CA PRO A 78 9.42 13.79 7.12
C PRO A 78 9.10 13.37 8.57
N TYR A 79 9.45 12.17 9.01
CA TYR A 79 9.19 11.65 10.36
C TYR A 79 10.41 10.94 10.94
N ALA A 80 10.46 10.82 12.27
CA ALA A 80 11.44 10.00 12.98
C ALA A 80 11.00 8.52 13.00
N GLN A 81 11.81 7.61 13.54
CA GLN A 81 11.50 6.18 13.63
C GLN A 81 11.15 5.52 12.27
N THR A 82 12.11 5.51 11.37
CA THR A 82 12.00 4.89 10.05
C THR A 82 12.12 3.35 10.13
N VAL A 83 11.29 2.73 10.97
CA VAL A 83 11.21 1.27 11.11
C VAL A 83 10.20 0.67 10.12
N THR A 84 10.23 -0.65 9.96
CA THR A 84 9.43 -1.37 8.95
C THR A 84 7.96 -0.96 8.92
N ALA A 85 7.26 -1.05 10.05
CA ALA A 85 5.82 -0.81 10.08
C ALA A 85 5.45 0.63 9.71
N ALA A 86 6.09 1.62 10.34
CA ALA A 86 5.86 3.03 10.04
C ALA A 86 6.19 3.34 8.57
N GLY A 87 7.34 2.86 8.07
CA GLY A 87 7.77 3.11 6.70
C GLY A 87 6.84 2.53 5.65
N HIS A 88 6.45 1.25 5.79
CA HIS A 88 5.52 0.60 4.86
C HIS A 88 4.14 1.28 4.88
N SER A 89 3.65 1.65 6.06
CA SER A 89 2.40 2.41 6.19
C SER A 89 2.48 3.76 5.49
N CYS A 90 3.54 4.54 5.71
CA CYS A 90 3.70 5.85 5.06
C CYS A 90 3.70 5.76 3.54
N VAL A 91 4.42 4.77 2.97
CA VAL A 91 4.51 4.59 1.50
C VAL A 91 3.13 4.28 0.90
N TYR A 92 2.34 3.43 1.55
CA TYR A 92 1.08 2.97 1.00
C TYR A 92 -0.14 3.81 1.40
N THR A 93 -0.05 4.60 2.48
CA THR A 93 -1.11 5.55 2.87
C THR A 93 -0.89 6.96 2.32
N GLY A 94 0.35 7.28 1.89
CA GLY A 94 0.72 8.63 1.47
C GLY A 94 0.73 9.65 2.61
N THR A 95 0.80 9.18 3.89
CA THR A 95 0.73 10.05 5.06
C THR A 95 1.77 9.65 6.13
N VAL A 96 1.73 10.26 7.30
CA VAL A 96 2.72 10.11 8.37
C VAL A 96 2.15 9.36 9.59
N PRO A 97 3.00 8.82 10.50
CA PRO A 97 2.56 8.06 11.67
C PRO A 97 1.48 8.73 12.52
N ALA A 98 1.53 10.04 12.68
CA ALA A 98 0.53 10.79 13.43
C ALA A 98 -0.90 10.71 12.84
N LEU A 99 -1.03 10.41 11.55
CA LEU A 99 -2.31 10.30 10.86
C LEU A 99 -2.74 8.85 10.67
N HIS A 100 -1.83 7.96 10.27
CA HIS A 100 -2.19 6.56 10.05
C HIS A 100 -2.08 5.67 11.29
N GLY A 101 -1.62 6.19 12.44
CA GLY A 101 -1.64 5.50 13.72
C GLY A 101 -0.49 4.52 13.99
N ILE A 102 0.29 4.15 12.98
CA ILE A 102 1.40 3.19 13.12
C ILE A 102 2.68 3.94 13.47
N MET A 103 2.99 4.06 14.74
CA MET A 103 4.14 4.83 15.23
C MET A 103 5.47 4.08 15.13
N GLY A 104 5.42 2.75 15.15
CA GLY A 104 6.59 1.88 15.13
C GLY A 104 6.20 0.44 14.84
N ASN A 105 7.14 -0.50 15.01
CA ASN A 105 6.81 -1.93 14.97
C ASN A 105 6.00 -2.33 16.21
N GLU A 106 6.26 -1.68 17.31
CA GLU A 106 5.60 -1.82 18.60
C GLU A 106 5.64 -0.49 19.36
N TRP A 107 4.70 -0.27 20.26
CA TRP A 107 4.65 0.90 21.14
C TRP A 107 3.90 0.59 22.43
N PHE A 108 4.19 1.38 23.48
CA PHE A 108 3.46 1.27 24.73
C PHE A 108 2.13 2.03 24.63
N ASP A 109 1.03 1.32 24.74
CA ASP A 109 -0.30 1.92 24.80
C ASP A 109 -0.67 2.25 26.26
N LYS A 110 -0.79 3.56 26.54
CA LYS A 110 -1.08 4.05 27.90
C LYS A 110 -2.48 3.68 28.39
N LYS A 111 -3.45 3.49 27.47
CA LYS A 111 -4.82 3.11 27.85
C LYS A 111 -4.91 1.63 28.18
N LEU A 112 -4.21 0.80 27.41
CA LEU A 112 -4.13 -0.63 27.63
C LEU A 112 -3.07 -1.02 28.67
N ASN A 113 -2.19 -0.07 29.03
CA ASN A 113 -1.06 -0.24 29.97
C ASN A 113 -0.16 -1.44 29.60
N ARG A 114 0.13 -1.60 28.31
CA ARG A 114 1.00 -2.65 27.77
C ARG A 114 1.61 -2.27 26.43
N GLU A 115 2.60 -3.02 26.01
CA GLU A 115 3.08 -2.94 24.65
C GLU A 115 2.05 -3.52 23.67
N VAL A 116 1.95 -2.87 22.52
CA VAL A 116 1.08 -3.25 21.38
C VAL A 116 1.96 -3.45 20.16
N TYR A 117 1.83 -4.59 19.52
CA TYR A 117 2.46 -4.86 18.25
C TYR A 117 1.63 -4.28 17.10
N CYS A 118 2.27 -3.66 16.12
CA CYS A 118 1.62 -2.82 15.10
C CYS A 118 0.48 -3.49 14.32
N VAL A 119 0.47 -4.80 14.18
CA VAL A 119 -0.56 -5.57 13.47
C VAL A 119 -1.24 -6.63 14.34
N GLU A 120 -1.03 -6.61 15.67
CA GLU A 120 -1.72 -7.56 16.54
C GLU A 120 -3.23 -7.36 16.49
N ASP A 121 -3.97 -8.47 16.46
CA ASP A 121 -5.42 -8.46 16.54
C ASP A 121 -5.94 -9.75 17.16
N LYS A 122 -6.37 -9.67 18.40
CA LYS A 122 -6.90 -10.83 19.16
C LYS A 122 -8.31 -11.25 18.74
N THR A 123 -8.97 -10.48 17.86
CA THR A 123 -10.32 -10.79 17.38
C THR A 123 -10.35 -11.78 16.21
N VAL A 124 -9.18 -12.00 15.59
CA VAL A 124 -9.03 -12.93 14.46
C VAL A 124 -8.23 -14.17 14.86
N LYS A 125 -8.08 -15.12 13.95
CA LYS A 125 -7.31 -16.35 14.14
C LYS A 125 -6.27 -16.49 13.03
N LEU A 126 -5.19 -17.23 13.30
CA LEU A 126 -4.25 -17.62 12.25
C LEU A 126 -4.87 -18.67 11.33
N VAL A 127 -4.45 -18.64 10.07
CA VAL A 127 -4.83 -19.59 9.02
C VAL A 127 -3.57 -20.21 8.44
N GLY A 128 -3.45 -21.54 8.54
CA GLY A 128 -2.28 -22.30 8.08
C GLY A 128 -1.40 -22.87 9.17
N VAL A 129 -1.57 -22.41 10.42
CA VAL A 129 -0.90 -22.96 11.63
C VAL A 129 -1.88 -23.01 12.80
N PRO A 130 -1.66 -23.92 13.77
CA PRO A 130 -2.61 -24.13 14.88
C PRO A 130 -2.50 -23.08 15.99
N SER A 131 -1.38 -22.38 16.11
CA SER A 131 -1.11 -21.44 17.21
C SER A 131 -0.15 -20.34 16.79
N GLY A 132 -0.14 -19.25 17.54
CA GLY A 132 0.65 -18.05 17.35
C GLY A 132 -0.20 -16.80 17.57
N GLU A 133 0.39 -15.63 17.38
CA GLU A 133 -0.31 -14.36 17.53
C GLU A 133 -1.02 -13.99 16.22
N PRO A 134 -2.33 -13.78 16.25
CA PRO A 134 -3.07 -13.41 15.04
C PRO A 134 -2.92 -11.92 14.70
N MET A 135 -2.95 -11.62 13.42
CA MET A 135 -2.58 -10.32 12.84
C MET A 135 -3.64 -9.80 11.88
N SER A 136 -3.85 -8.48 11.89
CA SER A 136 -4.71 -7.76 10.96
C SER A 136 -4.28 -6.29 10.84
N PRO A 137 -4.87 -5.48 9.94
CA PRO A 137 -4.60 -4.04 9.87
C PRO A 137 -5.40 -3.22 10.91
N ALA A 138 -5.92 -3.81 11.98
CA ALA A 138 -6.81 -3.13 12.94
C ALA A 138 -6.25 -1.84 13.54
N ASN A 139 -4.93 -1.75 13.71
CA ASN A 139 -4.26 -0.57 14.25
C ASN A 139 -3.98 0.52 13.20
N LEU A 140 -4.20 0.26 11.92
CA LEU A 140 -4.06 1.24 10.85
C LEU A 140 -5.33 2.09 10.76
N TRP A 141 -5.21 3.42 10.90
CA TRP A 141 -6.37 4.32 10.99
C TRP A 141 -6.80 4.93 9.66
N THR A 142 -5.99 4.77 8.63
CA THR A 142 -6.25 5.33 7.30
C THR A 142 -6.34 4.25 6.24
N THR A 143 -6.96 4.58 5.12
CA THR A 143 -6.92 3.74 3.92
C THR A 143 -5.53 3.75 3.28
N THR A 144 -5.24 2.72 2.53
CA THR A 144 -4.04 2.60 1.68
C THR A 144 -4.40 2.82 0.22
N ILE A 145 -3.40 3.02 -0.64
CA ILE A 145 -3.63 3.05 -2.10
C ILE A 145 -4.31 1.76 -2.60
N CYS A 146 -4.10 0.64 -1.90
CA CYS A 146 -4.74 -0.62 -2.20
C CYS A 146 -6.24 -0.60 -1.85
N ASP A 147 -6.60 0.00 -0.72
CA ASP A 147 -8.00 0.22 -0.33
C ASP A 147 -8.69 1.16 -1.32
N GLU A 148 -8.04 2.27 -1.68
CA GLU A 148 -8.55 3.24 -2.65
C GLU A 148 -8.76 2.61 -4.02
N LEU A 149 -7.86 1.73 -4.47
CA LEU A 149 -8.06 0.97 -5.71
C LEU A 149 -9.31 0.07 -5.63
N ARG A 150 -9.53 -0.59 -4.51
CA ARG A 150 -10.71 -1.42 -4.29
C ARG A 150 -11.99 -0.59 -4.34
N LEU A 151 -12.01 0.55 -3.64
CA LEU A 151 -13.12 1.49 -3.62
C LEU A 151 -13.38 2.07 -5.03
N ALA A 152 -12.36 2.59 -5.69
CA ALA A 152 -12.48 3.20 -7.03
C ALA A 152 -12.96 2.23 -8.10
N THR A 153 -12.80 0.93 -7.90
CA THR A 153 -13.26 -0.11 -8.82
C THR A 153 -14.51 -0.84 -8.33
N ASN A 154 -15.20 -0.30 -7.33
CA ASN A 154 -16.35 -0.95 -6.69
C ASN A 154 -16.04 -2.42 -6.33
N PHE A 155 -14.88 -2.64 -5.68
CA PHE A 155 -14.36 -3.94 -5.26
C PHE A 155 -14.12 -4.97 -6.39
N GLN A 156 -14.09 -4.55 -7.65
CA GLN A 156 -13.75 -5.43 -8.79
C GLN A 156 -12.26 -5.76 -8.85
N SER A 157 -11.39 -4.84 -8.43
CA SER A 157 -9.94 -5.09 -8.36
C SER A 157 -9.62 -6.10 -7.27
N LYS A 158 -8.54 -6.86 -7.46
CA LYS A 158 -8.00 -7.76 -6.45
C LYS A 158 -6.71 -7.19 -5.90
N VAL A 159 -6.57 -7.27 -4.57
CA VAL A 159 -5.37 -6.87 -3.83
C VAL A 159 -4.85 -8.10 -3.08
N ILE A 160 -3.57 -8.39 -3.26
CA ILE A 160 -2.87 -9.49 -2.59
C ILE A 160 -1.56 -8.95 -2.03
N GLY A 161 -1.36 -9.09 -0.72
CA GLY A 161 -0.12 -8.78 -0.03
C GLY A 161 0.72 -10.04 0.18
N ILE A 162 2.02 -9.96 -0.06
CA ILE A 162 2.96 -11.07 0.24
C ILE A 162 4.23 -10.47 0.82
N ALA A 163 4.63 -10.89 2.00
CA ALA A 163 5.86 -10.41 2.63
C ALA A 163 6.45 -11.46 3.59
N ILE A 164 7.75 -11.40 3.83
CA ILE A 164 8.38 -12.26 4.84
C ILE A 164 7.84 -11.92 6.22
N LYS A 165 7.72 -10.62 6.56
CA LYS A 165 7.17 -10.16 7.83
C LYS A 165 5.70 -9.79 7.66
N ASP A 166 4.86 -10.21 8.60
CA ASP A 166 3.43 -9.89 8.67
C ASP A 166 3.11 -8.41 8.37
N ARG A 167 3.70 -7.50 9.13
CA ARG A 167 3.52 -6.05 8.99
C ARG A 167 3.93 -5.50 7.62
N GLY A 168 4.90 -6.14 6.96
CA GLY A 168 5.34 -5.77 5.61
C GLY A 168 4.33 -6.11 4.52
N GLY A 169 3.42 -7.05 4.77
CA GLY A 169 2.33 -7.40 3.88
C GLY A 169 1.00 -6.77 4.26
N ILE A 170 0.66 -6.83 5.56
CA ILE A 170 -0.63 -6.39 6.11
C ILE A 170 -0.84 -4.89 5.95
N LEU A 171 0.13 -4.08 6.40
CA LEU A 171 -0.01 -2.62 6.38
C LEU A 171 -0.09 -2.04 4.97
N PRO A 172 0.73 -2.46 3.98
CA PRO A 172 0.55 -2.06 2.60
C PRO A 172 -0.77 -2.51 1.96
N ALA A 173 -1.20 -3.73 2.23
CA ALA A 173 -2.41 -4.28 1.65
C ALA A 173 -3.69 -3.61 2.17
N GLY A 174 -3.65 -3.06 3.38
CA GLY A 174 -4.75 -2.30 3.97
C GLY A 174 -5.91 -3.18 4.45
N HIS A 175 -7.07 -2.53 4.57
CA HIS A 175 -8.26 -3.12 5.19
C HIS A 175 -9.08 -3.99 4.24
N SER A 176 -9.03 -3.74 2.95
CA SER A 176 -9.92 -4.36 1.97
C SER A 176 -9.25 -5.39 1.07
N ALA A 177 -8.03 -5.80 1.39
CA ALA A 177 -7.29 -6.79 0.60
C ALA A 177 -8.04 -8.13 0.53
N ASN A 178 -7.91 -8.81 -0.62
CA ASN A 178 -8.49 -10.14 -0.82
C ASN A 178 -7.69 -11.23 -0.10
N ALA A 179 -6.38 -11.03 0.04
CA ALA A 179 -5.50 -11.96 0.77
C ALA A 179 -4.21 -11.26 1.17
N VAL A 180 -3.66 -11.67 2.31
CA VAL A 180 -2.29 -11.31 2.71
C VAL A 180 -1.62 -12.58 3.23
N TYR A 181 -0.40 -12.82 2.77
CA TYR A 181 0.40 -13.97 3.19
C TYR A 181 1.72 -13.49 3.77
N TRP A 182 2.12 -14.09 4.89
CA TRP A 182 3.43 -13.86 5.49
C TRP A 182 4.07 -15.18 5.92
N TYR A 183 5.39 -15.13 6.09
CA TYR A 183 6.17 -16.29 6.47
C TYR A 183 6.19 -16.47 7.99
N ASP A 184 5.76 -17.60 8.47
CA ASP A 184 5.89 -18.02 9.87
C ASP A 184 7.20 -18.77 10.05
N GLY A 185 8.15 -18.13 10.75
CA GLY A 185 9.48 -18.70 10.98
C GLY A 185 9.50 -19.95 11.86
N ALA A 186 8.48 -20.14 12.70
CA ALA A 186 8.39 -21.31 13.58
C ALA A 186 7.98 -22.57 12.80
N SER A 187 7.05 -22.45 11.88
CA SER A 187 6.56 -23.58 11.07
C SER A 187 7.25 -23.71 9.72
N GLY A 188 7.97 -22.67 9.25
CA GLY A 188 8.54 -22.63 7.91
C GLY A 188 7.51 -22.49 6.79
N LYS A 189 6.32 -21.99 7.09
CA LYS A 189 5.17 -21.94 6.16
C LYS A 189 4.70 -20.51 5.91
N TRP A 190 4.08 -20.32 4.77
CA TRP A 190 3.30 -19.11 4.48
C TRP A 190 1.90 -19.27 5.08
N ILE A 191 1.49 -18.28 5.84
CA ILE A 191 0.25 -18.26 6.61
C ILE A 191 -0.54 -16.98 6.35
N SER A 192 -1.75 -16.90 6.89
CA SER A 192 -2.63 -15.73 6.85
C SER A 192 -3.41 -15.62 8.16
N SER A 193 -4.44 -14.79 8.19
CA SER A 193 -5.43 -14.73 9.28
C SER A 193 -6.86 -14.75 8.76
N THR A 194 -7.79 -15.03 9.67
CA THR A 194 -9.22 -15.02 9.36
C THR A 194 -9.76 -13.63 9.03
N TYR A 195 -8.95 -12.58 9.19
CA TYR A 195 -9.27 -11.26 8.67
C TYR A 195 -9.43 -11.28 7.14
N TYR A 196 -8.59 -12.05 6.45
CA TYR A 196 -8.55 -12.12 5.00
C TYR A 196 -9.18 -13.39 4.43
N LEU A 197 -8.92 -14.53 5.05
CA LEU A 197 -9.24 -15.86 4.52
C LEU A 197 -9.68 -16.79 5.64
N ASN A 198 -10.66 -17.66 5.37
CA ASN A 198 -11.03 -18.74 6.30
C ASN A 198 -10.10 -19.96 6.16
N GLU A 199 -9.49 -20.16 5.00
CA GLU A 199 -8.56 -21.24 4.69
C GLU A 199 -7.52 -20.81 3.67
N LEU A 200 -6.35 -21.45 3.68
CA LEU A 200 -5.32 -21.20 2.67
C LEU A 200 -5.76 -21.79 1.33
N PRO A 201 -5.61 -21.05 0.22
CA PRO A 201 -5.84 -21.58 -1.11
C PRO A 201 -4.96 -22.79 -1.42
N SER A 202 -5.43 -23.68 -2.29
CA SER A 202 -4.71 -24.91 -2.65
C SER A 202 -3.27 -24.66 -3.12
N TRP A 203 -3.03 -23.59 -3.87
CA TRP A 203 -1.69 -23.25 -4.34
C TRP A 203 -0.72 -22.87 -3.21
N VAL A 204 -1.20 -22.20 -2.14
CA VAL A 204 -0.38 -21.89 -0.95
C VAL A 204 -0.08 -23.18 -0.20
N ASN A 205 -1.08 -24.05 0.00
CA ASN A 205 -0.87 -25.34 0.64
C ASN A 205 0.13 -26.22 -0.13
N GLN A 206 0.03 -26.24 -1.47
CA GLN A 206 1.00 -26.96 -2.32
C GLN A 206 2.41 -26.36 -2.24
N PHE A 207 2.52 -25.03 -2.14
CA PHE A 207 3.80 -24.37 -1.94
C PHE A 207 4.40 -24.74 -0.57
N ASN A 208 3.61 -24.65 0.49
CA ASN A 208 4.03 -25.01 1.85
C ASN A 208 4.45 -26.47 1.97
N ALA A 209 3.79 -27.38 1.25
CA ALA A 209 4.11 -28.80 1.26
C ALA A 209 5.49 -29.13 0.65
N LYS A 210 6.08 -28.22 -0.13
CA LYS A 210 7.41 -28.42 -0.71
C LYS A 210 8.55 -28.25 0.29
N ASN A 211 8.30 -27.69 1.47
CA ASN A 211 9.27 -27.48 2.54
C ASN A 211 10.58 -26.85 2.04
N TRP A 212 10.49 -25.82 1.21
CA TRP A 212 11.67 -25.19 0.61
C TRP A 212 12.69 -24.70 1.64
N ALA A 213 12.25 -24.25 2.80
CA ALA A 213 13.13 -23.82 3.88
C ALA A 213 14.13 -24.93 4.26
N ASP A 214 13.65 -26.16 4.41
CA ASP A 214 14.50 -27.31 4.80
C ASP A 214 15.57 -27.61 3.74
N SER A 215 15.28 -27.33 2.47
CA SER A 215 16.23 -27.59 1.38
C SER A 215 17.47 -26.68 1.41
N PHE A 216 17.42 -25.57 2.17
CA PHE A 216 18.52 -24.62 2.32
C PHE A 216 19.32 -24.83 3.61
N TYR A 217 18.81 -25.57 4.60
CA TYR A 217 19.49 -25.80 5.87
C TYR A 217 20.76 -26.67 5.75
N ARG A 218 20.96 -27.35 4.64
CA ARG A 218 22.05 -28.32 4.45
C ARG A 218 22.96 -27.98 3.26
N LYS A 219 22.96 -26.74 2.81
CA LYS A 219 23.90 -26.29 1.77
C LYS A 219 25.02 -25.54 2.46
N ASP A 220 26.15 -26.23 2.65
CA ASP A 220 27.45 -25.65 2.99
C ASP A 220 27.95 -24.77 1.83
#